data_63a4283fdc535720e52f902f9176c8a9
#
_entry.id   63a4283fdc535720e52f902f9176c8a9
#
_cell.length_a   1.000
_cell.length_b   1.000
_cell.length_c   1.000
_cell.angle_alpha   90.00
_cell.angle_beta   90.00
_cell.angle_gamma   90.00
#
_symmetry.space_group_name_H-M   'P 1'
#
loop_
_entity.id
_entity.type
_entity.pdbx_description
1 polymer ?
#
loop_
_entity_poly.entity_id
_entity_poly.type
_entity_poly.pdbx_seq_one_letter_code
_entity_poly.pdbx_strand_id
1 'polypeptide(L)'
;DWSQTRFSLPVSFASANFGREALFRNDIFFGKAEFNQTQFRGEVSFQSSEFQATANFNQAVFYQVANLTRVQWQGNADFAQTRWREQTLFTKDKFNQLFFLTDATFDKPAVFREAQFNRAVNLRGATILDRADFSYCSFSKGAYLNVAGLRFDSDKAKILGDPGQIGKAISVPTLQGNENLLRELVRNFRRLEQISDANQIDYTAQRLRSQQLLQRLFGTNLNTATIPQLIKVGFDQNQASAIVQRRDKQSFRNPTELLTVTAVDLGTYISVRDRVIAAEPLSSTLNALDRCSIAFQWVSLSLLLLLSRNGTSFWLIFGVGLVTIAYFSILFWFVDRWRRRYPKPILPTWSEFAGVSIFAMVLNLGGLVAVFRNGDRPWMTLACLAIVMVPIPLILIGLLYRQGRYHPLLDASYFVEEGTLRQLRVLIGRLPIIPREPVFRDRYLPILWDRRWSWLNYFDFSFNNFLRFGFNDIRLRDQYLPNLVTGLVWYQWSLGTLYIALLLWTLSRTIPGLNLLIYFK
;
A
#
# COMPACT_ATOMS: atom_id res chain seq x y z
N ASP A 1 38.69 -5.36 34.32
CA ASP A 1 37.61 -6.35 34.34
C ASP A 1 36.65 -6.01 35.48
N TRP A 2 35.38 -5.80 35.16
CA TRP A 2 34.28 -5.54 36.10
C TRP A 2 33.26 -6.68 36.10
N SER A 3 33.54 -7.79 35.46
CA SER A 3 32.59 -8.90 35.31
C SER A 3 31.98 -9.33 36.65
N GLN A 4 30.66 -9.59 36.63
CA GLN A 4 29.82 -9.99 37.78
C GLN A 4 29.68 -8.87 38.86
N THR A 5 29.83 -7.63 38.46
CA THR A 5 29.70 -6.47 39.36
C THR A 5 28.24 -5.97 39.41
N ARG A 6 27.84 -5.49 40.59
CA ARG A 6 26.54 -4.84 40.80
C ARG A 6 26.74 -3.36 41.11
N PHE A 7 26.37 -2.50 40.15
CA PHE A 7 26.40 -1.05 40.31
C PHE A 7 25.08 -0.57 40.90
N SER A 8 25.01 -0.46 42.23
CA SER A 8 23.77 -0.11 42.95
C SER A 8 23.38 1.37 42.79
N LEU A 9 24.33 2.24 42.46
CA LEU A 9 24.14 3.68 42.23
C LEU A 9 24.40 4.02 40.74
N PRO A 10 23.99 5.20 40.27
CA PRO A 10 24.39 5.68 38.97
C PRO A 10 25.91 5.67 38.81
N VAL A 11 26.38 5.19 37.66
CA VAL A 11 27.80 5.08 37.36
C VAL A 11 28.15 5.87 36.12
N SER A 12 29.30 6.57 36.15
CA SER A 12 29.75 7.36 35.00
C SER A 12 31.19 6.96 34.59
N PHE A 13 31.27 6.56 33.31
CA PHE A 13 32.51 6.40 32.55
C PHE A 13 32.57 7.43 31.41
N ALA A 14 31.87 8.55 31.57
CA ALA A 14 31.80 9.58 30.54
C ALA A 14 33.19 10.06 30.15
N SER A 15 33.48 10.16 28.87
CA SER A 15 34.78 10.57 28.30
C SER A 15 35.97 9.68 28.70
N ALA A 16 35.71 8.49 29.26
CA ALA A 16 36.77 7.55 29.64
C ALA A 16 37.45 6.97 28.39
N ASN A 17 38.73 6.58 28.56
CA ASN A 17 39.49 5.92 27.49
C ASN A 17 39.97 4.55 27.97
N PHE A 18 39.33 3.50 27.48
CA PHE A 18 39.72 2.12 27.73
C PHE A 18 40.76 1.70 26.69
N GLY A 19 42.03 1.76 27.05
CA GLY A 19 43.15 1.47 26.14
C GLY A 19 43.32 -0.03 25.81
N ARG A 20 42.73 -0.93 26.61
CA ARG A 20 42.75 -2.37 26.48
C ARG A 20 41.34 -2.92 26.55
N GLU A 21 41.21 -4.23 26.61
CA GLU A 21 39.93 -4.94 26.78
C GLU A 21 39.14 -4.41 27.99
N ALA A 22 37.85 -4.15 27.82
CA ALA A 22 36.94 -3.69 28.86
C ALA A 22 35.80 -4.74 29.03
N LEU A 23 35.82 -5.44 30.17
CA LEU A 23 34.90 -6.53 30.45
C LEU A 23 33.87 -6.13 31.50
N PHE A 24 32.62 -6.12 31.12
CA PHE A 24 31.42 -5.87 31.92
C PHE A 24 30.44 -7.04 31.77
N ARG A 25 30.91 -8.28 31.91
CA ARG A 25 30.12 -9.47 31.70
C ARG A 25 29.28 -9.84 32.91
N ASN A 26 27.99 -10.14 32.70
CA ASN A 26 27.03 -10.48 33.77
C ASN A 26 26.91 -9.38 34.84
N ASP A 27 27.05 -8.13 34.46
CA ASP A 27 26.94 -6.99 35.37
C ASP A 27 25.48 -6.54 35.49
N ILE A 28 25.13 -5.92 36.62
CA ILE A 28 23.82 -5.32 36.82
C ILE A 28 23.99 -3.84 37.15
N PHE A 29 23.44 -3.00 36.28
CA PHE A 29 23.39 -1.55 36.47
C PHE A 29 22.01 -1.14 36.96
N PHE A 30 21.84 -0.91 38.25
CA PHE A 30 20.55 -0.50 38.82
C PHE A 30 20.23 0.96 38.52
N GLY A 31 21.23 1.83 38.54
CA GLY A 31 21.12 3.24 38.24
C GLY A 31 21.47 3.55 36.77
N LYS A 32 21.40 4.83 36.43
CA LYS A 32 21.81 5.33 35.12
C LYS A 32 23.28 5.00 34.86
N ALA A 33 23.61 4.47 33.70
CA ALA A 33 24.98 4.14 33.29
C ALA A 33 25.41 5.08 32.14
N GLU A 34 26.43 5.89 32.41
CA GLU A 34 26.93 6.90 31.49
C GLU A 34 28.24 6.45 30.86
N PHE A 35 28.23 6.22 29.56
CA PHE A 35 29.39 5.91 28.71
C PHE A 35 29.49 6.91 27.54
N ASN A 36 28.92 8.09 27.69
CA ASN A 36 28.94 9.10 26.62
C ASN A 36 30.38 9.57 26.35
N GLN A 37 30.72 9.74 25.07
CA GLN A 37 32.05 10.12 24.58
C GLN A 37 33.18 9.16 24.98
N THR A 38 32.85 7.94 25.43
CA THR A 38 33.85 6.94 25.84
C THR A 38 34.53 6.35 24.60
N GLN A 39 35.85 6.12 24.72
CA GLN A 39 36.63 5.44 23.68
C GLN A 39 37.03 4.03 24.15
N PHE A 40 36.50 3.01 23.48
CA PHE A 40 36.89 1.62 23.68
C PHE A 40 37.91 1.21 22.61
N ARG A 41 39.20 1.29 22.93
CA ARG A 41 40.29 0.97 21.99
C ARG A 41 40.52 -0.53 21.86
N GLY A 42 40.30 -1.30 22.94
CA GLY A 42 40.28 -2.76 22.94
C GLY A 42 38.89 -3.32 22.73
N GLU A 43 38.80 -4.64 22.75
CA GLU A 43 37.49 -5.33 22.74
C GLU A 43 36.68 -4.94 23.98
N VAL A 44 35.35 -4.81 23.78
CA VAL A 44 34.42 -4.54 24.87
C VAL A 44 33.35 -5.60 24.94
N SER A 45 33.03 -6.05 26.15
CA SER A 45 32.00 -7.06 26.35
C SER A 45 31.07 -6.68 27.50
N PHE A 46 29.78 -6.51 27.15
CA PHE A 46 28.65 -6.39 28.08
C PHE A 46 27.80 -7.65 28.08
N GLN A 47 28.36 -8.78 27.66
CA GLN A 47 27.64 -10.03 27.51
C GLN A 47 26.84 -10.39 28.76
N SER A 48 25.54 -10.69 28.60
CA SER A 48 24.59 -11.11 29.64
C SER A 48 24.42 -10.09 30.79
N SER A 49 24.72 -8.83 30.55
CA SER A 49 24.50 -7.77 31.55
C SER A 49 23.09 -7.21 31.50
N GLU A 50 22.66 -6.56 32.57
CA GLU A 50 21.34 -5.95 32.71
C GLU A 50 21.48 -4.47 33.08
N PHE A 51 20.80 -3.62 32.26
CA PHE A 51 20.65 -2.19 32.52
C PHE A 51 19.20 -1.90 32.93
N GLN A 52 18.98 -1.68 34.23
CA GLN A 52 17.62 -1.44 34.75
C GLN A 52 17.15 -0.01 34.52
N ALA A 53 18.06 0.95 34.39
CA ALA A 53 17.80 2.33 34.03
C ALA A 53 18.39 2.66 32.65
N THR A 54 18.34 3.93 32.26
CA THR A 54 18.90 4.41 30.98
C THR A 54 20.41 4.18 30.91
N ALA A 55 20.85 3.58 29.81
CA ALA A 55 22.27 3.45 29.46
C ALA A 55 22.59 4.42 28.31
N ASN A 56 23.55 5.30 28.53
CA ASN A 56 23.93 6.36 27.62
C ASN A 56 25.32 6.12 27.04
N PHE A 57 25.39 5.75 25.77
CA PHE A 57 26.63 5.59 25.01
C PHE A 57 26.79 6.68 23.94
N ASN A 58 26.09 7.80 24.04
CA ASN A 58 26.12 8.85 23.04
C ASN A 58 27.56 9.27 22.70
N GLN A 59 27.88 9.36 21.39
CA GLN A 59 29.21 9.71 20.88
C GLN A 59 30.34 8.74 21.29
N ALA A 60 30.04 7.56 21.80
CA ALA A 60 31.06 6.57 22.09
C ALA A 60 31.68 5.99 20.79
N VAL A 61 32.96 5.62 20.85
CA VAL A 61 33.70 5.04 19.73
C VAL A 61 34.24 3.66 20.11
N PHE A 62 33.87 2.67 19.32
CA PHE A 62 34.29 1.29 19.46
C PHE A 62 35.31 0.96 18.36
N TYR A 63 36.56 0.76 18.73
CA TYR A 63 37.64 0.52 17.76
C TYR A 63 37.82 -0.95 17.41
N GLN A 64 37.39 -1.88 18.28
CA GLN A 64 37.45 -3.32 18.13
C GLN A 64 36.05 -3.92 18.29
N VAL A 65 35.95 -5.24 18.31
CA VAL A 65 34.71 -5.96 18.47
C VAL A 65 33.99 -5.55 19.75
N ALA A 66 32.69 -5.25 19.61
CA ALA A 66 31.83 -4.94 20.74
C ALA A 66 30.79 -6.06 20.90
N ASN A 67 30.89 -6.79 22.00
CA ASN A 67 30.00 -7.89 22.33
C ASN A 67 28.96 -7.47 23.36
N LEU A 68 27.70 -7.23 22.89
CA LEU A 68 26.56 -6.92 23.73
C LEU A 68 25.55 -8.08 23.76
N THR A 69 25.98 -9.32 23.47
CA THR A 69 25.12 -10.47 23.35
C THR A 69 24.36 -10.77 24.65
N ARG A 70 23.03 -10.98 24.57
CA ARG A 70 22.13 -11.31 25.69
C ARG A 70 22.00 -10.21 26.75
N VAL A 71 22.20 -8.96 26.38
CA VAL A 71 21.98 -7.84 27.28
C VAL A 71 20.48 -7.57 27.44
N GLN A 72 20.07 -7.26 28.67
CA GLN A 72 18.71 -6.84 28.99
C GLN A 72 18.67 -5.33 29.24
N TRP A 73 18.00 -4.61 28.34
CA TRP A 73 17.81 -3.17 28.40
C TRP A 73 16.41 -2.86 28.94
N GLN A 74 16.28 -2.65 30.26
CA GLN A 74 15.00 -2.31 30.89
C GLN A 74 14.67 -0.83 30.67
N GLY A 75 15.69 0.05 30.69
CA GLY A 75 15.61 1.47 30.35
C GLY A 75 15.89 1.75 28.88
N ASN A 76 15.96 3.04 28.52
CA ASN A 76 16.38 3.44 27.18
C ASN A 76 17.86 3.09 26.95
N ALA A 77 18.16 2.58 25.75
CA ALA A 77 19.52 2.33 25.28
C ALA A 77 19.88 3.40 24.24
N ASP A 78 20.74 4.34 24.63
CA ASP A 78 21.12 5.47 23.76
C ASP A 78 22.55 5.29 23.23
N PHE A 79 22.63 4.97 21.95
CA PHE A 79 23.85 4.86 21.16
C PHE A 79 23.87 5.90 20.02
N ALA A 80 23.26 7.06 20.23
CA ALA A 80 23.27 8.09 19.22
C ALA A 80 24.69 8.57 18.94
N GLN A 81 24.99 8.87 17.68
CA GLN A 81 26.28 9.38 17.19
C GLN A 81 27.50 8.46 17.53
N THR A 82 27.24 7.17 17.81
CA THR A 82 28.32 6.20 18.04
C THR A 82 29.01 5.81 16.74
N ARG A 83 30.26 5.40 16.84
CA ARG A 83 31.00 4.84 15.72
C ARG A 83 31.54 3.47 16.05
N TRP A 84 31.18 2.49 15.22
CA TRP A 84 31.57 1.09 15.35
C TRP A 84 32.52 0.75 14.19
N ARG A 85 33.82 0.58 14.49
CA ARG A 85 34.86 0.33 13.47
C ARG A 85 35.00 -1.15 13.12
N GLU A 86 34.63 -2.03 14.06
CA GLU A 86 34.62 -3.48 13.88
C GLU A 86 33.21 -4.07 14.16
N GLN A 87 33.10 -5.37 14.12
CA GLN A 87 31.84 -6.08 14.30
C GLN A 87 31.18 -5.78 15.63
N THR A 88 29.87 -5.59 15.59
CA THR A 88 29.05 -5.34 16.78
C THR A 88 27.98 -6.40 16.92
N LEU A 89 27.85 -6.99 18.10
CA LEU A 89 26.94 -8.09 18.39
C LEU A 89 25.88 -7.66 19.40
N PHE A 90 24.63 -7.54 18.98
CA PHE A 90 23.42 -7.37 19.78
C PHE A 90 22.55 -8.63 19.75
N THR A 91 23.17 -9.81 19.65
CA THR A 91 22.48 -11.08 19.48
C THR A 91 21.73 -11.47 20.74
N LYS A 92 20.44 -11.79 20.62
CA LYS A 92 19.56 -12.20 21.74
C LYS A 92 19.33 -11.11 22.80
N ASP A 93 19.52 -9.86 22.43
CA ASP A 93 19.26 -8.74 23.32
C ASP A 93 17.76 -8.51 23.48
N LYS A 94 17.38 -7.95 24.62
CA LYS A 94 16.01 -7.59 24.91
C LYS A 94 15.89 -6.10 25.21
N PHE A 95 15.27 -5.36 24.28
CA PHE A 95 15.03 -3.92 24.41
C PHE A 95 13.58 -3.69 24.86
N ASN A 96 13.41 -3.34 26.14
CA ASN A 96 12.08 -3.09 26.69
C ASN A 96 11.59 -1.65 26.45
N GLN A 97 12.51 -0.70 26.25
CA GLN A 97 12.25 0.70 25.93
C GLN A 97 12.87 1.11 24.59
N LEU A 98 13.01 2.40 24.34
CA LEU A 98 13.53 2.94 23.10
C LEU A 98 15.02 2.61 22.93
N PHE A 99 15.36 2.24 21.70
CA PHE A 99 16.74 2.00 21.28
C PHE A 99 17.14 3.04 20.23
N PHE A 100 18.08 3.93 20.61
CA PHE A 100 18.54 5.01 19.76
C PHE A 100 19.89 4.67 19.12
N LEU A 101 19.90 4.69 17.79
CA LEU A 101 21.08 4.58 16.93
C LEU A 101 21.13 5.79 15.97
N THR A 102 20.59 6.93 16.41
CA THR A 102 20.52 8.15 15.59
C THR A 102 21.92 8.60 15.22
N ASP A 103 22.16 8.83 13.92
CA ASP A 103 23.46 9.23 13.37
C ASP A 103 24.63 8.28 13.70
N ALA A 104 24.36 7.05 14.13
CA ALA A 104 25.37 6.02 14.38
C ALA A 104 26.02 5.55 13.08
N THR A 105 27.30 5.20 13.10
CA THR A 105 28.05 4.70 11.94
C THR A 105 28.56 3.29 12.20
N PHE A 106 28.19 2.34 11.35
CA PHE A 106 28.67 0.97 11.35
C PHE A 106 29.59 0.76 10.15
N ASP A 107 30.90 0.71 10.42
CA ASP A 107 31.93 0.48 9.38
C ASP A 107 31.98 -1.03 9.00
N LYS A 108 31.60 -1.93 9.92
CA LYS A 108 31.58 -3.40 9.80
C LYS A 108 30.22 -3.99 10.19
N PRO A 109 30.00 -5.31 10.11
CA PRO A 109 28.71 -5.90 10.39
C PRO A 109 28.14 -5.57 11.76
N ALA A 110 26.87 -5.18 11.79
CA ALA A 110 26.05 -5.04 13.00
C ALA A 110 25.03 -6.18 13.05
N VAL A 111 25.12 -7.03 14.07
CA VAL A 111 24.33 -8.26 14.18
C VAL A 111 23.30 -8.14 15.30
N PHE A 112 22.02 -8.07 14.94
CA PHE A 112 20.88 -8.00 15.86
C PHE A 112 20.10 -9.32 15.95
N ARG A 113 20.68 -10.43 15.54
CA ARG A 113 19.99 -11.72 15.45
C ARG A 113 19.28 -12.09 16.75
N GLU A 114 18.04 -12.59 16.62
CA GLU A 114 17.21 -13.03 17.74
C GLU A 114 16.93 -11.94 18.80
N ALA A 115 17.20 -10.66 18.48
CA ALA A 115 16.88 -9.57 19.38
C ALA A 115 15.36 -9.34 19.48
N GLN A 116 14.91 -8.88 20.64
CA GLN A 116 13.52 -8.58 20.94
C GLN A 116 13.35 -7.07 21.14
N PHE A 117 12.52 -6.45 20.29
CA PHE A 117 12.25 -5.02 20.35
C PHE A 117 10.80 -4.79 20.81
N ASN A 118 10.62 -4.28 22.01
CA ASN A 118 9.30 -3.96 22.56
C ASN A 118 8.85 -2.54 22.24
N ARG A 119 9.76 -1.66 21.81
CA ARG A 119 9.52 -0.28 21.38
C ARG A 119 10.27 0.03 20.10
N ALA A 120 10.13 1.25 19.61
CA ALA A 120 10.78 1.68 18.38
C ALA A 120 12.31 1.67 18.48
N VAL A 121 12.96 1.25 17.39
CA VAL A 121 14.39 1.37 17.15
C VAL A 121 14.61 2.56 16.22
N ASN A 122 15.41 3.51 16.61
CA ASN A 122 15.64 4.73 15.86
C ASN A 122 17.01 4.72 15.17
N LEU A 123 17.03 4.39 13.89
CA LEU A 123 18.19 4.42 12.99
C LEU A 123 18.27 5.71 12.15
N ARG A 124 17.57 6.77 12.57
CA ARG A 124 17.53 8.03 11.81
C ARG A 124 18.94 8.56 11.58
N GLY A 125 19.25 8.86 10.30
CA GLY A 125 20.55 9.41 9.91
C GLY A 125 21.73 8.45 10.02
N ALA A 126 21.53 7.24 10.56
CA ALA A 126 22.60 6.26 10.71
C ALA A 126 23.25 5.91 9.36
N THR A 127 24.47 5.38 9.41
CA THR A 127 25.23 4.95 8.22
C THR A 127 25.59 3.47 8.37
N ILE A 128 25.19 2.65 7.38
CA ILE A 128 25.52 1.22 7.32
C ILE A 128 26.41 1.01 6.09
N LEU A 129 27.67 0.65 6.32
CA LEU A 129 28.67 0.48 5.25
C LEU A 129 28.90 -0.99 4.86
N ASP A 130 28.44 -1.93 5.70
CA ASP A 130 28.56 -3.38 5.44
C ASP A 130 27.19 -4.05 5.63
N ARG A 131 27.00 -4.86 6.64
CA ARG A 131 25.79 -5.64 6.87
C ARG A 131 25.11 -5.28 8.20
N ALA A 132 23.79 -5.08 8.15
CA ALA A 132 22.94 -5.05 9.33
C ALA A 132 22.01 -6.29 9.29
N ASP A 133 22.12 -7.17 10.30
CA ASP A 133 21.41 -8.45 10.34
C ASP A 133 20.35 -8.47 11.43
N PHE A 134 19.09 -8.35 11.02
CA PHE A 134 17.90 -8.42 11.88
C PHE A 134 17.16 -9.77 11.75
N SER A 135 17.86 -10.84 11.36
CA SER A 135 17.24 -12.16 11.22
C SER A 135 16.79 -12.71 12.57
N TYR A 136 15.62 -13.33 12.58
CA TYR A 136 14.97 -13.90 13.78
C TYR A 136 14.63 -12.86 14.87
N CYS A 137 14.59 -11.57 14.51
CA CYS A 137 14.17 -10.53 15.44
C CYS A 137 12.66 -10.57 15.65
N SER A 138 12.24 -10.25 16.88
CA SER A 138 10.84 -10.07 17.19
C SER A 138 10.52 -8.61 17.48
N PHE A 139 9.46 -8.09 16.83
CA PHE A 139 8.94 -6.74 17.04
C PHE A 139 7.58 -6.84 17.71
N SER A 140 7.46 -6.32 18.92
CA SER A 140 6.18 -6.22 19.62
C SER A 140 5.20 -5.29 18.89
N LYS A 141 3.91 -5.39 19.20
CA LYS A 141 2.89 -4.53 18.59
C LYS A 141 3.21 -3.05 18.83
N GLY A 142 3.44 -2.30 17.74
CA GLY A 142 3.83 -0.89 17.78
C GLY A 142 5.34 -0.63 17.79
N ALA A 143 6.17 -1.67 17.86
CA ALA A 143 7.61 -1.55 17.61
C ALA A 143 7.90 -1.47 16.12
N TYR A 144 8.85 -0.65 15.73
CA TYR A 144 9.25 -0.45 14.33
C TYR A 144 10.69 0.04 14.22
N LEU A 145 11.29 -0.10 13.04
CA LEU A 145 12.61 0.44 12.70
C LEU A 145 12.42 1.78 11.98
N ASN A 146 12.71 2.89 12.62
CA ASN A 146 12.74 4.20 11.98
C ASN A 146 14.07 4.38 11.22
N VAL A 147 14.00 4.32 9.91
CA VAL A 147 15.17 4.44 9.03
C VAL A 147 15.24 5.79 8.29
N ALA A 148 14.54 6.82 8.76
CA ALA A 148 14.54 8.13 8.11
C ALA A 148 15.96 8.68 7.94
N GLY A 149 16.34 9.05 6.73
CA GLY A 149 17.68 9.59 6.44
C GLY A 149 18.82 8.60 6.59
N LEU A 150 18.55 7.29 6.73
CA LEU A 150 19.57 6.25 6.79
C LEU A 150 20.44 6.31 5.52
N ARG A 151 21.74 6.34 5.69
CA ARG A 151 22.73 6.28 4.60
C ARG A 151 23.06 4.82 4.31
N PHE A 152 22.53 4.35 3.20
CA PHE A 152 22.62 2.96 2.80
C PHE A 152 22.76 2.85 1.28
N ASP A 153 23.72 2.06 0.84
CA ASP A 153 23.97 1.74 -0.56
C ASP A 153 23.88 0.21 -0.74
N SER A 154 22.85 -0.26 -1.43
CA SER A 154 22.61 -1.70 -1.61
C SER A 154 23.67 -2.44 -2.43
N ASP A 155 24.57 -1.72 -3.10
CA ASP A 155 25.70 -2.33 -3.83
C ASP A 155 26.85 -2.71 -2.89
N LYS A 156 26.98 -2.00 -1.76
CA LYS A 156 28.08 -2.16 -0.79
C LYS A 156 27.64 -2.81 0.50
N ALA A 157 26.42 -2.56 0.91
CA ALA A 157 25.87 -2.99 2.19
C ALA A 157 24.61 -3.84 2.02
N LYS A 158 24.26 -4.62 3.06
CA LYS A 158 23.06 -5.45 3.05
C LYS A 158 22.27 -5.29 4.35
N ILE A 159 20.95 -5.15 4.25
CA ILE A 159 20.04 -5.25 5.37
C ILE A 159 19.33 -6.59 5.26
N LEU A 160 19.56 -7.46 6.24
CA LEU A 160 18.97 -8.80 6.33
C LEU A 160 17.86 -8.81 7.38
N GLY A 161 16.86 -9.65 7.18
CA GLY A 161 15.78 -9.88 8.13
C GLY A 161 14.88 -11.00 7.66
N ASP A 162 13.93 -11.39 8.49
CA ASP A 162 13.02 -12.49 8.14
C ASP A 162 12.10 -12.09 6.99
N PRO A 163 11.97 -12.96 5.97
CA PRO A 163 11.12 -12.71 4.82
C PRO A 163 9.66 -12.45 5.20
N GLY A 164 9.11 -11.36 4.70
CA GLY A 164 7.72 -10.94 4.96
C GLY A 164 7.49 -10.24 6.30
N GLN A 165 8.52 -10.06 7.12
CA GLN A 165 8.45 -9.38 8.42
C GLN A 165 9.25 -8.08 8.43
N ILE A 166 10.50 -8.11 7.96
CA ILE A 166 11.40 -6.96 8.04
C ILE A 166 10.87 -5.74 7.28
N GLY A 167 10.28 -5.93 6.11
CA GLY A 167 9.67 -4.86 5.33
C GLY A 167 8.50 -4.16 6.03
N LYS A 168 7.78 -4.88 6.91
CA LYS A 168 6.70 -4.31 7.73
C LYS A 168 7.24 -3.56 8.94
N ALA A 169 8.35 -3.99 9.49
CA ALA A 169 9.00 -3.34 10.62
C ALA A 169 9.64 -2.00 10.21
N ILE A 170 10.15 -1.88 8.98
CA ILE A 170 10.76 -0.65 8.46
C ILE A 170 9.71 0.46 8.31
N SER A 171 10.00 1.62 8.90
CA SER A 171 9.15 2.81 8.85
C SER A 171 9.94 4.04 8.45
N VAL A 172 9.34 4.85 7.56
CA VAL A 172 9.84 6.14 7.13
C VAL A 172 8.70 7.16 7.26
N PRO A 173 8.87 8.27 8.00
CA PRO A 173 7.78 9.20 8.27
C PRO A 173 7.39 10.07 7.07
N THR A 174 8.35 10.40 6.21
CA THR A 174 8.15 11.29 5.05
C THR A 174 8.91 10.80 3.82
N LEU A 175 8.36 11.06 2.62
CA LEU A 175 9.05 10.73 1.37
C LEU A 175 10.23 11.68 1.11
N GLN A 176 10.05 12.96 1.42
CA GLN A 176 11.06 13.98 1.17
C GLN A 176 12.38 13.66 1.89
N GLY A 177 13.47 13.61 1.12
CA GLY A 177 14.79 13.24 1.62
C GLY A 177 15.02 11.73 1.80
N ASN A 178 14.00 10.88 1.61
CA ASN A 178 14.09 9.43 1.78
C ASN A 178 13.84 8.65 0.48
N GLU A 179 13.67 9.33 -0.65
CA GLU A 179 13.33 8.68 -1.93
C GLU A 179 14.42 7.71 -2.39
N ASN A 180 15.68 8.13 -2.29
CA ASN A 180 16.82 7.27 -2.65
C ASN A 180 16.95 6.08 -1.71
N LEU A 181 16.80 6.31 -0.40
CA LEU A 181 16.82 5.24 0.60
C LEU A 181 15.77 4.17 0.32
N LEU A 182 14.52 4.58 0.05
CA LEU A 182 13.45 3.63 -0.24
C LEU A 182 13.73 2.81 -1.52
N ARG A 183 14.33 3.43 -2.55
CA ARG A 183 14.78 2.71 -3.76
C ARG A 183 15.88 1.70 -3.44
N GLU A 184 16.88 2.09 -2.64
CA GLU A 184 17.96 1.20 -2.22
C GLU A 184 17.45 0.03 -1.38
N LEU A 185 16.50 0.26 -0.47
CA LEU A 185 15.87 -0.82 0.30
C LEU A 185 15.10 -1.79 -0.60
N VAL A 186 14.31 -1.29 -1.57
CA VAL A 186 13.63 -2.15 -2.56
C VAL A 186 14.65 -2.98 -3.36
N ARG A 187 15.77 -2.37 -3.79
CA ARG A 187 16.83 -3.06 -4.52
C ARG A 187 17.50 -4.12 -3.66
N ASN A 188 17.81 -3.81 -2.39
CA ASN A 188 18.36 -4.75 -1.42
C ASN A 188 17.49 -6.00 -1.26
N PHE A 189 16.19 -5.82 -0.97
CA PHE A 189 15.29 -6.95 -0.75
C PHE A 189 15.03 -7.75 -2.02
N ARG A 190 15.02 -7.14 -3.21
CA ARG A 190 14.95 -7.87 -4.48
C ARG A 190 16.18 -8.73 -4.72
N ARG A 191 17.38 -8.24 -4.41
CA ARG A 191 18.63 -9.03 -4.52
C ARG A 191 18.69 -10.19 -3.53
N LEU A 192 18.01 -10.06 -2.40
CA LEU A 192 17.85 -11.12 -1.40
C LEU A 192 16.68 -12.07 -1.71
N GLU A 193 16.02 -11.90 -2.85
CA GLU A 193 14.81 -12.65 -3.26
C GLU A 193 13.62 -12.50 -2.29
N GLN A 194 13.68 -11.53 -1.39
CA GLN A 194 12.61 -11.19 -0.45
C GLN A 194 11.57 -10.27 -1.11
N ILE A 195 10.82 -10.83 -2.08
CA ILE A 195 9.88 -10.06 -2.92
C ILE A 195 8.76 -9.40 -2.09
N SER A 196 8.28 -10.08 -1.04
CA SER A 196 7.23 -9.53 -0.17
C SER A 196 7.69 -8.26 0.56
N ASP A 197 8.93 -8.22 1.04
CA ASP A 197 9.50 -7.08 1.75
C ASP A 197 9.80 -5.93 0.78
N ALA A 198 10.38 -6.23 -0.39
CA ALA A 198 10.55 -5.25 -1.45
C ALA A 198 9.22 -4.59 -1.85
N ASN A 199 8.15 -5.38 -2.02
CA ASN A 199 6.82 -4.88 -2.33
C ASN A 199 6.23 -4.04 -1.20
N GLN A 200 6.47 -4.42 0.06
CA GLN A 200 6.00 -3.66 1.22
C GLN A 200 6.69 -2.28 1.31
N ILE A 201 8.00 -2.20 1.05
CA ILE A 201 8.73 -0.93 1.01
C ILE A 201 8.26 -0.06 -0.15
N ASP A 202 8.08 -0.65 -1.34
CA ASP A 202 7.57 0.10 -2.50
C ASP A 202 6.13 0.61 -2.25
N TYR A 203 5.26 -0.21 -1.67
CA TYR A 203 3.93 0.23 -1.23
C TYR A 203 4.02 1.43 -0.27
N THR A 204 4.92 1.39 0.72
CA THR A 204 5.15 2.48 1.66
C THR A 204 5.61 3.74 0.93
N ALA A 205 6.52 3.63 -0.04
CA ALA A 205 6.98 4.74 -0.87
C ALA A 205 5.83 5.38 -1.66
N GLN A 206 4.99 4.57 -2.31
CA GLN A 206 3.84 5.08 -3.09
C GLN A 206 2.75 5.69 -2.19
N ARG A 207 2.54 5.14 -1.00
CA ARG A 207 1.63 5.72 0.00
C ARG A 207 2.11 7.11 0.44
N LEU A 208 3.39 7.26 0.76
CA LEU A 208 3.99 8.54 1.10
C LEU A 208 3.91 9.53 -0.07
N ARG A 209 4.10 9.06 -1.31
CA ARG A 209 3.94 9.88 -2.52
C ARG A 209 2.51 10.38 -2.68
N SER A 210 1.52 9.51 -2.46
CA SER A 210 0.10 9.92 -2.49
C SER A 210 -0.20 10.98 -1.43
N GLN A 211 0.36 10.85 -0.22
CA GLN A 211 0.22 11.86 0.84
C GLN A 211 0.88 13.19 0.43
N GLN A 212 2.06 13.15 -0.16
CA GLN A 212 2.76 14.34 -0.65
C GLN A 212 1.98 15.05 -1.78
N LEU A 213 1.39 14.30 -2.71
CA LEU A 213 0.53 14.86 -3.76
C LEU A 213 -0.73 15.51 -3.16
N LEU A 214 -1.34 14.86 -2.17
CA LEU A 214 -2.49 15.42 -1.45
C LEU A 214 -2.13 16.73 -0.73
N GLN A 215 -0.97 16.77 -0.08
CA GLN A 215 -0.47 17.99 0.55
C GLN A 215 -0.25 19.10 -0.48
N ARG A 216 0.29 18.77 -1.67
CA ARG A 216 0.46 19.76 -2.76
C ARG A 216 -0.86 20.30 -3.28
N LEU A 217 -1.94 19.51 -3.28
CA LEU A 217 -3.27 19.92 -3.74
C LEU A 217 -4.00 20.80 -2.72
N PHE A 218 -4.00 20.39 -1.46
CA PHE A 218 -4.84 20.96 -0.41
C PHE A 218 -4.06 21.65 0.72
N GLY A 219 -2.73 21.51 0.74
CA GLY A 219 -1.89 22.15 1.75
C GLY A 219 -1.85 23.66 1.60
N THR A 220 -1.82 24.34 2.73
CA THR A 220 -1.69 25.80 2.76
C THR A 220 -0.26 26.19 2.44
N ASN A 221 -0.07 27.00 1.39
CA ASN A 221 1.26 27.43 0.97
C ASN A 221 1.78 28.55 1.88
N LEU A 222 2.86 28.28 2.59
CA LEU A 222 3.51 29.24 3.50
C LEU A 222 3.91 30.55 2.82
N ASN A 223 4.29 30.48 1.54
CA ASN A 223 4.77 31.62 0.78
C ASN A 223 3.64 32.54 0.28
N THR A 224 2.39 32.06 0.24
CA THR A 224 1.25 32.84 -0.28
C THR A 224 0.08 32.96 0.69
N ALA A 225 0.07 32.17 1.77
CA ALA A 225 -1.03 32.13 2.71
C ALA A 225 -1.20 33.47 3.46
N THR A 226 -2.44 33.88 3.67
CA THR A 226 -2.79 35.01 4.53
C THR A 226 -2.74 34.60 6.01
N ILE A 227 -2.60 35.60 6.92
CA ILE A 227 -2.61 35.34 8.37
C ILE A 227 -3.83 34.51 8.82
N PRO A 228 -5.08 34.81 8.39
CA PRO A 228 -6.25 34.01 8.73
C PRO A 228 -6.16 32.56 8.23
N GLN A 229 -5.55 32.33 7.08
CA GLN A 229 -5.35 30.96 6.54
C GLN A 229 -4.34 30.19 7.38
N LEU A 230 -3.27 30.82 7.82
CA LEU A 230 -2.28 30.21 8.72
C LEU A 230 -2.90 29.85 10.08
N ILE A 231 -3.71 30.74 10.65
CA ILE A 231 -4.45 30.49 11.91
C ILE A 231 -5.39 29.27 11.75
N LYS A 232 -6.09 29.17 10.61
CA LYS A 232 -6.99 28.05 10.32
C LYS A 232 -6.25 26.69 10.25
N VAL A 233 -4.99 26.69 9.87
CA VAL A 233 -4.13 25.50 9.83
C VAL A 233 -3.72 25.04 11.23
N GLY A 234 -3.65 25.98 12.19
CA GLY A 234 -3.30 25.68 13.58
C GLY A 234 -2.14 26.52 14.14
N PHE A 235 -1.72 27.57 13.44
CA PHE A 235 -0.77 28.54 13.99
C PHE A 235 -1.48 29.56 14.88
N ASP A 236 -0.80 30.01 15.93
CA ASP A 236 -1.25 31.17 16.70
C ASP A 236 -1.01 32.48 15.92
N GLN A 237 -1.69 33.56 16.31
CA GLN A 237 -1.60 34.86 15.63
C GLN A 237 -0.16 35.39 15.58
N ASN A 238 0.59 35.23 16.67
CA ASN A 238 1.99 35.65 16.75
C ASN A 238 2.88 34.80 15.81
N GLN A 239 2.65 33.49 15.77
CA GLN A 239 3.35 32.57 14.88
C GLN A 239 3.06 32.89 13.40
N ALA A 240 1.78 33.11 13.06
CA ALA A 240 1.37 33.46 11.71
C ALA A 240 2.00 34.78 11.24
N SER A 241 2.08 35.78 12.13
CA SER A 241 2.73 37.06 11.84
C SER A 241 4.24 36.90 11.63
N ALA A 242 4.89 36.11 12.46
CA ALA A 242 6.33 35.82 12.34
C ALA A 242 6.66 35.07 11.04
N ILE A 243 5.80 34.14 10.63
CA ILE A 243 5.92 33.40 9.35
C ILE A 243 5.83 34.38 8.17
N VAL A 244 4.85 35.30 8.19
CA VAL A 244 4.71 36.33 7.14
C VAL A 244 5.93 37.22 7.07
N GLN A 245 6.42 37.72 8.20
CA GLN A 245 7.65 38.55 8.24
C GLN A 245 8.89 37.81 7.75
N ARG A 246 8.98 36.50 8.05
CA ARG A 246 10.12 35.68 7.60
C ARG A 246 10.08 35.45 6.09
N ARG A 247 8.90 35.11 5.51
CA ARG A 247 8.76 34.94 4.04
C ARG A 247 9.04 36.17 3.24
N ASP A 248 8.70 37.36 3.78
CA ASP A 248 8.93 38.65 3.10
C ASP A 248 10.44 38.98 2.97
N LYS A 249 11.27 38.40 3.87
CA LYS A 249 12.73 38.46 3.80
C LYS A 249 13.30 37.34 2.91
N GLN A 250 12.79 36.14 3.04
CA GLN A 250 13.22 34.97 2.30
C GLN A 250 12.10 33.93 2.24
N SER A 251 11.70 33.51 1.04
CA SER A 251 10.69 32.49 0.82
C SER A 251 11.13 31.15 1.42
N PHE A 252 10.16 30.40 1.93
CA PHE A 252 10.38 29.04 2.44
C PHE A 252 10.58 28.08 1.26
N ARG A 253 11.63 27.28 1.31
CA ARG A 253 11.90 26.19 0.35
C ARG A 253 11.29 24.88 0.83
N ASN A 254 11.27 24.66 2.14
CA ASN A 254 10.75 23.46 2.78
C ASN A 254 9.91 23.82 4.01
N PRO A 255 8.86 23.05 4.34
CA PRO A 255 8.11 23.24 5.58
C PRO A 255 8.96 23.11 6.85
N THR A 256 10.08 22.37 6.81
CA THR A 256 11.01 22.24 7.94
C THR A 256 11.68 23.56 8.32
N GLU A 257 11.78 24.52 7.40
CA GLU A 257 12.31 25.86 7.69
C GLU A 257 11.42 26.67 8.64
N LEU A 258 10.19 26.21 8.92
CA LEU A 258 9.36 26.77 9.99
C LEU A 258 10.06 26.71 11.37
N LEU A 259 10.89 25.71 11.59
CA LEU A 259 11.67 25.59 12.83
C LEU A 259 12.78 26.66 12.97
N THR A 260 13.09 27.39 11.90
CA THR A 260 13.99 28.54 11.96
C THR A 260 13.28 29.82 12.42
N VAL A 261 11.95 29.80 12.48
CA VAL A 261 11.12 30.90 12.99
C VAL A 261 11.04 30.77 14.50
N THR A 262 11.62 31.71 15.23
CA THR A 262 11.74 31.64 16.72
C THR A 262 10.39 31.52 17.44
N ALA A 263 9.30 31.98 16.82
CA ALA A 263 7.96 31.88 17.38
C ALA A 263 7.30 30.49 17.22
N VAL A 264 7.85 29.61 16.37
CA VAL A 264 7.28 28.28 16.07
C VAL A 264 8.03 27.22 16.87
N ASP A 265 7.33 26.60 17.80
CA ASP A 265 7.85 25.47 18.58
C ASP A 265 7.70 24.13 17.84
N LEU A 266 8.43 23.11 18.30
CA LEU A 266 8.42 21.79 17.71
C LEU A 266 7.02 21.14 17.78
N GLY A 267 6.26 21.39 18.85
CA GLY A 267 4.90 20.86 19.01
C GLY A 267 3.94 21.40 17.95
N THR A 268 3.94 22.70 17.74
CA THR A 268 3.17 23.35 16.67
C THR A 268 3.61 22.84 15.30
N TYR A 269 4.92 22.77 15.04
CA TYR A 269 5.42 22.22 13.78
C TYR A 269 4.92 20.81 13.51
N ILE A 270 4.97 19.91 14.47
CA ILE A 270 4.48 18.53 14.32
C ILE A 270 2.97 18.50 13.99
N SER A 271 2.18 19.38 14.59
CA SER A 271 0.73 19.43 14.38
C SER A 271 0.33 19.97 13.00
N VAL A 272 1.13 20.86 12.41
CA VAL A 272 0.81 21.56 11.14
C VAL A 272 1.57 21.04 9.94
N ARG A 273 2.69 20.34 10.12
CA ARG A 273 3.59 19.91 9.03
C ARG A 273 2.89 19.21 7.87
N ASP A 274 1.84 18.43 8.18
CA ASP A 274 1.10 17.65 7.18
C ASP A 274 0.04 18.48 6.45
N ARG A 275 -0.16 19.74 6.84
CA ARG A 275 -1.16 20.67 6.28
C ARG A 275 -0.57 21.85 5.55
N VAL A 276 0.76 22.04 5.63
CA VAL A 276 1.47 23.16 5.02
C VAL A 276 2.39 22.70 3.90
N ILE A 277 2.57 23.56 2.91
CA ILE A 277 3.54 23.38 1.82
C ILE A 277 4.39 24.63 1.66
N ALA A 278 5.60 24.47 1.17
CA ALA A 278 6.47 25.56 0.74
C ALA A 278 6.66 25.43 -0.78
N ALA A 279 5.88 26.16 -1.55
CA ALA A 279 5.96 26.19 -3.01
C ALA A 279 6.20 27.63 -3.48
N GLU A 280 6.95 27.77 -4.57
CA GLU A 280 7.12 29.08 -5.19
C GLU A 280 5.79 29.56 -5.80
N PRO A 281 5.47 30.88 -5.71
CA PRO A 281 4.27 31.44 -6.32
C PRO A 281 4.42 31.44 -7.85
N LEU A 282 3.69 30.54 -8.54
CA LEU A 282 3.60 30.50 -9.99
C LEU A 282 2.45 31.39 -10.53
N SER A 283 2.51 31.76 -11.81
CA SER A 283 1.45 32.51 -12.49
C SER A 283 0.09 31.76 -12.47
N SER A 284 -1.02 32.48 -12.38
CA SER A 284 -2.35 31.91 -12.10
C SER A 284 -2.88 30.89 -13.13
N THR A 285 -2.53 30.99 -14.39
CA THR A 285 -2.97 30.09 -15.47
C THR A 285 -2.19 28.77 -15.49
N LEU A 286 -0.89 28.81 -15.29
CA LEU A 286 -0.05 27.61 -15.14
C LEU A 286 -0.43 26.82 -13.87
N ASN A 287 -0.81 27.53 -12.80
CA ASN A 287 -1.29 26.93 -11.57
C ASN A 287 -2.54 26.04 -11.75
N ALA A 288 -3.47 26.39 -12.65
CA ALA A 288 -4.68 25.59 -12.87
C ALA A 288 -4.36 24.28 -13.58
N LEU A 289 -3.54 24.30 -14.63
CA LEU A 289 -3.11 23.10 -15.37
C LEU A 289 -2.26 22.18 -14.48
N ASP A 290 -1.33 22.74 -13.73
CA ASP A 290 -0.50 21.96 -12.80
C ASP A 290 -1.33 21.32 -11.69
N ARG A 291 -2.30 22.04 -11.14
CA ARG A 291 -3.23 21.48 -10.15
C ARG A 291 -4.07 20.34 -10.74
N CYS A 292 -4.56 20.46 -11.98
CA CYS A 292 -5.28 19.39 -12.66
C CYS A 292 -4.37 18.17 -12.88
N SER A 293 -3.13 18.38 -13.29
CA SER A 293 -2.17 17.28 -13.50
C SER A 293 -1.82 16.56 -12.18
N ILE A 294 -1.59 17.33 -11.10
CA ILE A 294 -1.33 16.77 -9.77
C ILE A 294 -2.57 16.04 -9.24
N ALA A 295 -3.78 16.59 -9.44
CA ALA A 295 -5.03 15.96 -9.07
C ALA A 295 -5.21 14.61 -9.81
N PHE A 296 -4.96 14.60 -11.12
CA PHE A 296 -5.02 13.37 -11.92
C PHE A 296 -3.99 12.31 -11.44
N GLN A 297 -2.75 12.73 -11.17
CA GLN A 297 -1.72 11.85 -10.63
C GLN A 297 -2.13 11.30 -9.26
N TRP A 298 -2.68 12.15 -8.39
CA TRP A 298 -3.14 11.72 -7.05
C TRP A 298 -4.30 10.74 -7.14
N VAL A 299 -5.31 11.02 -7.99
CA VAL A 299 -6.47 10.13 -8.21
C VAL A 299 -5.99 8.78 -8.75
N SER A 300 -5.16 8.79 -9.80
CA SER A 300 -4.64 7.56 -10.42
C SER A 300 -3.84 6.72 -9.41
N LEU A 301 -2.94 7.35 -8.66
CA LEU A 301 -2.14 6.67 -7.65
C LEU A 301 -3.00 6.15 -6.50
N SER A 302 -4.00 6.92 -6.07
CA SER A 302 -4.93 6.51 -5.00
C SER A 302 -5.79 5.32 -5.43
N LEU A 303 -6.28 5.30 -6.68
CA LEU A 303 -6.98 4.15 -7.25
C LEU A 303 -6.09 2.90 -7.25
N LEU A 304 -4.84 3.03 -7.72
CA LEU A 304 -3.89 1.91 -7.73
C LEU A 304 -3.60 1.39 -6.32
N LEU A 305 -3.44 2.29 -5.34
CA LEU A 305 -3.22 1.92 -3.94
C LEU A 305 -4.43 1.23 -3.33
N LEU A 306 -5.65 1.73 -3.59
CA LEU A 306 -6.89 1.18 -3.03
C LEU A 306 -7.29 -0.15 -3.67
N LEU A 307 -7.13 -0.30 -4.99
CA LEU A 307 -7.59 -1.48 -5.72
C LEU A 307 -6.58 -2.64 -5.73
N SER A 308 -5.27 -2.35 -5.66
CA SER A 308 -4.22 -3.37 -5.80
C SER A 308 -3.06 -3.25 -4.83
N ARG A 309 -3.10 -2.28 -3.88
CA ARG A 309 -1.91 -1.87 -3.09
C ARG A 309 -0.71 -1.58 -3.98
N ASN A 310 -0.93 -0.88 -5.10
CA ASN A 310 0.08 -0.62 -6.13
C ASN A 310 0.68 -1.90 -6.74
N GLY A 311 -0.16 -2.90 -7.03
CA GLY A 311 0.26 -4.17 -7.62
C GLY A 311 1.03 -5.09 -6.66
N THR A 312 0.84 -4.96 -5.36
CA THR A 312 1.55 -5.79 -4.35
C THR A 312 0.64 -6.83 -3.68
N SER A 313 -0.68 -6.79 -3.92
CA SER A 313 -1.64 -7.70 -3.31
C SER A 313 -2.56 -8.35 -4.34
N PHE A 314 -2.26 -9.61 -4.68
CA PHE A 314 -3.10 -10.42 -5.56
C PHE A 314 -4.51 -10.64 -5.00
N TRP A 315 -4.62 -11.00 -3.71
CA TRP A 315 -5.91 -11.30 -3.09
C TRP A 315 -6.85 -10.09 -3.02
N LEU A 316 -6.30 -8.88 -2.88
CA LEU A 316 -7.10 -7.67 -2.90
C LEU A 316 -7.75 -7.45 -4.27
N ILE A 317 -6.96 -7.56 -5.34
CA ILE A 317 -7.45 -7.40 -6.71
C ILE A 317 -8.45 -8.50 -7.07
N PHE A 318 -8.19 -9.73 -6.65
CA PHE A 318 -9.09 -10.86 -6.84
C PHE A 318 -10.46 -10.60 -6.17
N GLY A 319 -10.44 -10.10 -4.92
CA GLY A 319 -11.64 -9.72 -4.20
C GLY A 319 -12.43 -8.61 -4.89
N VAL A 320 -11.76 -7.59 -5.41
CA VAL A 320 -12.36 -6.52 -6.23
C VAL A 320 -13.06 -7.11 -7.46
N GLY A 321 -12.44 -8.05 -8.15
CA GLY A 321 -13.04 -8.74 -9.31
C GLY A 321 -14.31 -9.51 -8.96
N LEU A 322 -14.29 -10.27 -7.86
CA LEU A 322 -15.47 -11.03 -7.41
C LEU A 322 -16.67 -10.11 -7.12
N VAL A 323 -16.44 -9.01 -6.37
CA VAL A 323 -17.49 -8.03 -6.07
C VAL A 323 -18.02 -7.39 -7.35
N THR A 324 -17.16 -7.07 -8.31
CA THR A 324 -17.55 -6.45 -9.57
C THR A 324 -18.40 -7.41 -10.41
N ILE A 325 -17.99 -8.67 -10.54
CA ILE A 325 -18.75 -9.69 -11.29
C ILE A 325 -20.13 -9.91 -10.64
N ALA A 326 -20.19 -10.04 -9.31
CA ALA A 326 -21.44 -10.23 -8.59
C ALA A 326 -22.40 -9.04 -8.80
N TYR A 327 -21.89 -7.82 -8.70
CA TYR A 327 -22.67 -6.60 -8.92
C TYR A 327 -23.29 -6.54 -10.31
N PHE A 328 -22.50 -6.73 -11.38
CA PHE A 328 -23.02 -6.68 -12.75
C PHE A 328 -23.93 -7.85 -13.07
N SER A 329 -23.71 -9.03 -12.48
CA SER A 329 -24.61 -10.18 -12.64
C SER A 329 -26.01 -9.88 -12.12
N ILE A 330 -26.11 -9.33 -10.90
CA ILE A 330 -27.37 -8.91 -10.30
C ILE A 330 -28.02 -7.82 -11.15
N LEU A 331 -27.25 -6.90 -11.65
CA LEU A 331 -27.73 -5.76 -12.42
C LEU A 331 -28.28 -6.20 -13.78
N PHE A 332 -27.63 -7.12 -14.50
CA PHE A 332 -28.17 -7.70 -15.75
C PHE A 332 -29.44 -8.50 -15.48
N TRP A 333 -29.44 -9.32 -14.41
CA TRP A 333 -30.65 -10.04 -13.99
C TRP A 333 -31.79 -9.08 -13.69
N PHE A 334 -31.55 -8.01 -12.96
CA PHE A 334 -32.54 -6.99 -12.63
C PHE A 334 -33.08 -6.32 -13.88
N VAL A 335 -32.19 -5.86 -14.79
CA VAL A 335 -32.58 -5.21 -16.05
C VAL A 335 -33.44 -6.13 -16.91
N ASP A 336 -33.13 -7.41 -16.96
CA ASP A 336 -33.90 -8.37 -17.77
C ASP A 336 -35.27 -8.72 -17.15
N ARG A 337 -35.31 -8.88 -15.84
CA ARG A 337 -36.56 -9.28 -15.15
C ARG A 337 -37.50 -8.11 -14.87
N TRP A 338 -36.97 -6.93 -14.64
CA TRP A 338 -37.75 -5.75 -14.22
C TRP A 338 -37.90 -4.73 -15.34
N ARG A 339 -38.75 -5.06 -16.34
CA ARG A 339 -39.02 -4.19 -17.48
C ARG A 339 -40.27 -3.35 -17.25
N ARG A 340 -40.26 -2.10 -17.70
CA ARG A 340 -41.40 -1.20 -17.50
C ARG A 340 -42.56 -1.46 -18.49
N ARG A 341 -42.24 -1.88 -19.72
CA ARG A 341 -43.18 -2.06 -20.81
C ARG A 341 -42.90 -3.38 -21.56
N TYR A 342 -43.41 -3.50 -22.75
CA TYR A 342 -43.24 -4.69 -23.58
C TYR A 342 -41.75 -5.01 -23.88
N PRO A 343 -41.39 -6.28 -23.95
CA PRO A 343 -42.22 -7.40 -23.51
C PRO A 343 -42.56 -7.30 -22.02
N LYS A 344 -43.65 -7.93 -21.56
CA LYS A 344 -44.10 -7.89 -20.17
C LYS A 344 -43.00 -8.32 -19.20
N PRO A 345 -42.90 -7.72 -18.02
CA PRO A 345 -41.94 -8.15 -17.03
C PRO A 345 -42.18 -9.61 -16.67
N ILE A 346 -41.06 -10.35 -16.59
CA ILE A 346 -41.07 -11.75 -16.22
C ILE A 346 -40.78 -11.81 -14.73
N LEU A 347 -41.78 -12.14 -13.94
CA LEU A 347 -41.58 -12.30 -12.50
C LEU A 347 -40.64 -13.49 -12.24
N PRO A 348 -39.59 -13.28 -11.44
CA PRO A 348 -38.66 -14.34 -11.08
C PRO A 348 -39.36 -15.41 -10.25
N THR A 349 -39.03 -16.67 -10.46
CA THR A 349 -39.46 -17.78 -9.61
C THR A 349 -38.73 -17.73 -8.29
N TRP A 350 -39.28 -18.33 -7.23
CA TRP A 350 -38.64 -18.41 -5.92
C TRP A 350 -37.27 -19.09 -6.00
N SER A 351 -37.14 -20.15 -6.79
CA SER A 351 -35.88 -20.85 -7.03
C SER A 351 -34.84 -20.00 -7.74
N GLU A 352 -35.27 -19.21 -8.71
CA GLU A 352 -34.38 -18.25 -9.41
C GLU A 352 -33.89 -17.16 -8.49
N PHE A 353 -34.80 -16.54 -7.71
CA PHE A 353 -34.44 -15.52 -6.73
C PHE A 353 -33.46 -16.06 -5.68
N ALA A 354 -33.72 -17.25 -5.14
CA ALA A 354 -32.84 -17.91 -4.18
C ALA A 354 -31.46 -18.21 -4.82
N GLY A 355 -31.42 -18.73 -6.04
CA GLY A 355 -30.18 -19.01 -6.76
C GLY A 355 -29.33 -17.76 -6.98
N VAL A 356 -29.90 -16.67 -7.48
CA VAL A 356 -29.22 -15.37 -7.65
C VAL A 356 -28.70 -14.87 -6.32
N SER A 357 -29.55 -14.87 -5.28
CA SER A 357 -29.20 -14.33 -3.97
C SER A 357 -28.08 -15.11 -3.29
N ILE A 358 -28.16 -16.43 -3.29
CA ILE A 358 -27.14 -17.29 -2.67
C ILE A 358 -25.79 -17.13 -3.38
N PHE A 359 -25.79 -17.22 -4.73
CA PHE A 359 -24.55 -17.16 -5.47
C PHE A 359 -23.91 -15.76 -5.41
N ALA A 360 -24.72 -14.70 -5.49
CA ALA A 360 -24.27 -13.34 -5.29
C ALA A 360 -23.70 -13.13 -3.87
N MET A 361 -24.35 -13.70 -2.85
CA MET A 361 -23.88 -13.65 -1.48
C MET A 361 -22.52 -14.34 -1.33
N VAL A 362 -22.34 -15.52 -1.90
CA VAL A 362 -21.06 -16.25 -1.87
C VAL A 362 -19.94 -15.44 -2.51
N LEU A 363 -20.17 -14.89 -3.71
CA LEU A 363 -19.16 -14.07 -4.40
C LEU A 363 -18.84 -12.78 -3.63
N ASN A 364 -19.86 -12.08 -3.12
CA ASN A 364 -19.66 -10.87 -2.34
C ASN A 364 -18.95 -11.16 -1.03
N LEU A 365 -19.33 -12.20 -0.29
CA LEU A 365 -18.63 -12.58 0.95
C LEU A 365 -17.18 -12.93 0.68
N GLY A 366 -16.90 -13.74 -0.34
CA GLY A 366 -15.53 -14.05 -0.74
C GLY A 366 -14.73 -12.81 -1.12
N GLY A 367 -15.32 -11.92 -1.90
CA GLY A 367 -14.73 -10.66 -2.30
C GLY A 367 -14.50 -9.71 -1.12
N LEU A 368 -15.50 -9.54 -0.24
CA LEU A 368 -15.37 -8.72 0.96
C LEU A 368 -14.30 -9.25 1.92
N VAL A 369 -14.29 -10.56 2.19
CA VAL A 369 -13.25 -11.17 3.04
C VAL A 369 -11.86 -10.88 2.46
N ALA A 370 -11.68 -11.01 1.15
CA ALA A 370 -10.41 -10.71 0.49
C ALA A 370 -10.04 -9.22 0.63
N VAL A 371 -10.99 -8.30 0.45
CA VAL A 371 -10.78 -6.85 0.60
C VAL A 371 -10.46 -6.48 2.05
N PHE A 372 -11.21 -6.99 3.03
CA PHE A 372 -10.99 -6.65 4.45
C PHE A 372 -9.71 -7.25 5.01
N ARG A 373 -9.30 -8.44 4.55
CA ARG A 373 -8.06 -9.09 5.02
C ARG A 373 -6.80 -8.46 4.42
N ASN A 374 -6.86 -7.98 3.18
CA ASN A 374 -5.67 -7.55 2.44
C ASN A 374 -5.62 -6.05 2.14
N GLY A 375 -6.70 -5.32 2.35
CA GLY A 375 -6.77 -3.87 2.14
C GLY A 375 -6.44 -3.11 3.41
N ASP A 376 -5.59 -2.09 3.32
CA ASP A 376 -5.27 -1.22 4.47
C ASP A 376 -6.44 -0.31 4.86
N ARG A 377 -7.29 0.03 3.88
CA ARG A 377 -8.47 0.89 4.06
C ARG A 377 -9.68 0.29 3.34
N PRO A 378 -10.20 -0.85 3.82
CA PRO A 378 -11.23 -1.61 3.11
C PRO A 378 -12.48 -0.78 2.80
N TRP A 379 -12.92 0.06 3.70
CA TRP A 379 -14.07 0.95 3.48
C TRP A 379 -13.84 1.96 2.36
N MET A 380 -12.63 2.51 2.24
CA MET A 380 -12.29 3.40 1.11
C MET A 380 -12.22 2.64 -0.22
N THR A 381 -11.73 1.41 -0.21
CA THR A 381 -11.76 0.54 -1.40
C THR A 381 -13.20 0.28 -1.85
N LEU A 382 -14.11 -0.05 -0.93
CA LEU A 382 -15.52 -0.25 -1.25
C LEU A 382 -16.21 1.05 -1.72
N ALA A 383 -15.92 2.18 -1.08
CA ALA A 383 -16.42 3.48 -1.52
C ALA A 383 -15.93 3.83 -2.93
N CYS A 384 -14.66 3.58 -3.23
CA CYS A 384 -14.09 3.76 -4.56
C CYS A 384 -14.80 2.87 -5.60
N LEU A 385 -15.01 1.59 -5.28
CA LEU A 385 -15.77 0.68 -6.15
C LEU A 385 -17.20 1.18 -6.35
N ALA A 386 -17.88 1.63 -5.31
CA ALA A 386 -19.23 2.18 -5.41
C ALA A 386 -19.29 3.42 -6.32
N ILE A 387 -18.32 4.35 -6.18
CA ILE A 387 -18.23 5.55 -7.01
C ILE A 387 -18.00 5.19 -8.49
N VAL A 388 -17.20 4.18 -8.75
CA VAL A 388 -16.94 3.73 -10.14
C VAL A 388 -18.10 2.93 -10.69
N MET A 389 -18.62 1.94 -9.96
CA MET A 389 -19.60 0.97 -10.49
C MET A 389 -21.04 1.46 -10.48
N VAL A 390 -21.45 2.35 -9.56
CA VAL A 390 -22.88 2.65 -9.36
C VAL A 390 -23.42 3.76 -10.26
N PRO A 391 -22.77 4.94 -10.41
CA PRO A 391 -23.40 6.08 -11.09
C PRO A 391 -23.74 5.82 -12.57
N ILE A 392 -22.79 5.32 -13.34
CA ILE A 392 -22.99 5.10 -14.78
C ILE A 392 -24.08 4.05 -15.05
N PRO A 393 -24.04 2.85 -14.44
CA PRO A 393 -25.14 1.89 -14.59
C PRO A 393 -26.51 2.43 -14.15
N LEU A 394 -26.58 3.16 -13.04
CA LEU A 394 -27.85 3.75 -12.60
C LEU A 394 -28.41 4.76 -13.60
N ILE A 395 -27.56 5.61 -14.17
CA ILE A 395 -27.98 6.54 -15.23
C ILE A 395 -28.50 5.78 -16.45
N LEU A 396 -27.76 4.76 -16.92
CA LEU A 396 -28.15 3.96 -18.08
C LEU A 396 -29.47 3.23 -17.84
N ILE A 397 -29.66 2.63 -16.66
CA ILE A 397 -30.91 1.97 -16.29
C ILE A 397 -32.04 2.99 -16.16
N GLY A 398 -31.81 4.13 -15.54
CA GLY A 398 -32.81 5.20 -15.44
C GLY A 398 -33.28 5.69 -16.81
N LEU A 399 -32.34 5.87 -17.75
CA LEU A 399 -32.67 6.21 -19.14
C LEU A 399 -33.43 5.08 -19.85
N LEU A 400 -33.02 3.83 -19.65
CA LEU A 400 -33.72 2.67 -20.18
C LEU A 400 -35.18 2.61 -19.72
N TYR A 401 -35.40 2.82 -18.42
CA TYR A 401 -36.75 2.88 -17.84
C TYR A 401 -37.55 4.06 -18.34
N ARG A 402 -36.96 5.23 -18.55
CA ARG A 402 -37.62 6.41 -19.10
C ARG A 402 -38.03 6.23 -20.54
N GLN A 403 -37.20 5.60 -21.37
CA GLN A 403 -37.47 5.37 -22.78
C GLN A 403 -38.56 4.33 -23.00
N GLY A 404 -38.78 3.40 -22.06
CA GLY A 404 -39.85 2.40 -22.13
C GLY A 404 -39.78 1.56 -23.38
N ARG A 405 -38.69 0.86 -23.64
CA ARG A 405 -38.43 0.17 -24.88
C ARG A 405 -39.40 -0.97 -25.14
N TYR A 406 -39.94 -0.95 -26.36
CA TYR A 406 -40.64 -2.03 -27.00
C TYR A 406 -39.65 -2.84 -27.83
N HIS A 407 -39.65 -4.17 -27.68
CA HIS A 407 -38.88 -5.06 -28.52
C HIS A 407 -39.87 -5.95 -29.28
N PRO A 408 -40.10 -5.72 -30.59
CA PRO A 408 -41.18 -6.38 -31.35
C PRO A 408 -40.96 -7.87 -31.58
N LEU A 409 -39.73 -8.38 -31.39
CA LEU A 409 -39.36 -9.74 -31.78
C LEU A 409 -39.25 -10.73 -30.62
N LEU A 410 -39.27 -10.29 -29.37
CA LEU A 410 -39.03 -11.14 -28.21
C LEU A 410 -40.02 -10.84 -27.08
N ASP A 411 -41.00 -11.69 -26.94
CA ASP A 411 -41.96 -11.62 -25.83
C ASP A 411 -41.38 -12.18 -24.52
N ALA A 412 -40.18 -12.73 -24.54
CA ALA A 412 -39.60 -13.45 -23.43
C ALA A 412 -38.55 -12.63 -22.65
N SER A 413 -37.31 -12.57 -23.09
CA SER A 413 -36.19 -11.96 -22.36
C SER A 413 -35.35 -11.08 -23.28
N TYR A 414 -34.71 -10.04 -22.75
CA TYR A 414 -33.66 -9.29 -23.46
C TYR A 414 -32.44 -10.16 -23.71
N PHE A 415 -32.17 -11.08 -22.80
CA PHE A 415 -31.07 -12.00 -22.87
C PHE A 415 -31.58 -13.36 -23.33
N VAL A 416 -31.16 -13.75 -24.52
CA VAL A 416 -31.42 -15.06 -25.09
C VAL A 416 -30.22 -15.95 -24.82
N GLU A 417 -30.46 -17.23 -24.64
CA GLU A 417 -29.41 -18.21 -24.33
C GLU A 417 -28.45 -18.40 -25.52
N GLU A 418 -27.38 -17.61 -25.57
CA GLU A 418 -26.42 -17.66 -26.68
C GLU A 418 -25.57 -18.94 -26.70
N GLY A 419 -25.35 -19.58 -25.55
CA GLY A 419 -24.53 -20.78 -25.44
C GLY A 419 -25.02 -21.92 -26.34
N THR A 420 -26.33 -22.13 -26.39
CA THR A 420 -26.95 -23.17 -27.26
C THR A 420 -26.86 -22.81 -28.72
N LEU A 421 -27.07 -21.53 -29.07
CA LEU A 421 -26.87 -21.01 -30.41
C LEU A 421 -25.43 -21.10 -30.89
N ARG A 422 -24.47 -20.87 -30.01
CA ARG A 422 -23.04 -20.97 -30.30
C ARG A 422 -22.65 -22.43 -30.59
N GLN A 423 -23.10 -23.37 -29.76
CA GLN A 423 -22.88 -24.80 -30.00
C GLN A 423 -23.51 -25.27 -31.31
N LEU A 424 -24.70 -24.81 -31.60
CA LEU A 424 -25.41 -25.11 -32.87
C LEU A 424 -24.70 -24.49 -34.06
N ARG A 425 -24.17 -23.28 -33.96
CA ARG A 425 -23.35 -22.67 -35.04
C ARG A 425 -22.03 -23.40 -35.27
N VAL A 426 -21.37 -23.86 -34.23
CA VAL A 426 -20.18 -24.68 -34.37
C VAL A 426 -20.51 -26.02 -35.03
N LEU A 427 -21.62 -26.62 -34.70
CA LEU A 427 -22.14 -27.82 -35.37
C LEU A 427 -22.49 -27.56 -36.84
N ILE A 428 -23.22 -26.47 -37.14
CA ILE A 428 -23.60 -26.07 -38.48
C ILE A 428 -22.38 -25.64 -39.30
N GLY A 429 -21.42 -24.92 -38.72
CA GLY A 429 -20.19 -24.53 -39.40
C GLY A 429 -19.25 -25.69 -39.74
N ARG A 430 -19.44 -26.87 -39.13
CA ARG A 430 -18.72 -28.11 -39.48
C ARG A 430 -19.43 -28.99 -40.49
N LEU A 431 -20.69 -28.71 -40.80
CA LEU A 431 -21.42 -29.44 -41.80
C LEU A 431 -21.19 -28.81 -43.18
N PRO A 432 -20.60 -29.54 -44.14
CA PRO A 432 -20.28 -28.98 -45.46
C PRO A 432 -21.51 -28.60 -46.30
N ILE A 433 -22.69 -29.02 -45.91
CA ILE A 433 -23.96 -28.69 -46.54
C ILE A 433 -24.96 -28.35 -45.46
N ILE A 434 -25.27 -27.07 -45.31
CA ILE A 434 -26.39 -26.63 -44.46
C ILE A 434 -27.68 -26.88 -45.26
N PRO A 435 -28.55 -27.81 -44.85
CA PRO A 435 -29.84 -27.94 -45.46
C PRO A 435 -30.59 -26.63 -45.30
N ARG A 436 -30.95 -25.99 -46.40
CA ARG A 436 -31.83 -24.83 -46.40
C ARG A 436 -33.28 -25.20 -46.06
N GLU A 437 -33.48 -26.38 -45.47
CA GLU A 437 -34.78 -26.94 -45.21
C GLU A 437 -35.46 -26.31 -43.98
N PRO A 438 -36.79 -26.12 -44.07
CA PRO A 438 -37.64 -25.54 -43.03
C PRO A 438 -37.50 -26.24 -41.66
N VAL A 439 -37.23 -27.54 -41.66
CA VAL A 439 -37.12 -28.39 -40.46
C VAL A 439 -36.05 -27.89 -39.47
N PHE A 440 -34.94 -27.37 -39.96
CA PHE A 440 -33.94 -26.77 -39.08
C PHE A 440 -34.36 -25.38 -38.61
N ARG A 441 -35.07 -24.64 -39.44
CA ARG A 441 -35.60 -23.33 -39.11
C ARG A 441 -36.68 -23.43 -38.03
N ASP A 442 -37.55 -24.41 -38.12
CA ASP A 442 -38.63 -24.65 -37.16
C ASP A 442 -38.13 -25.19 -35.81
N ARG A 443 -36.98 -25.89 -35.78
CA ARG A 443 -36.32 -26.29 -34.54
C ARG A 443 -35.59 -25.14 -33.82
N TYR A 444 -35.16 -24.14 -34.55
CA TYR A 444 -34.45 -23.00 -33.97
C TYR A 444 -35.38 -21.96 -33.37
N LEU A 445 -36.50 -21.68 -34.02
CA LEU A 445 -37.44 -20.68 -33.57
C LEU A 445 -38.01 -20.99 -32.17
N PRO A 446 -38.49 -22.20 -31.84
CA PRO A 446 -38.97 -22.54 -30.52
C PRO A 446 -37.89 -22.46 -29.44
N ILE A 447 -36.65 -22.84 -29.76
CA ILE A 447 -35.52 -22.78 -28.80
C ILE A 447 -35.16 -21.34 -28.46
N LEU A 448 -35.23 -20.43 -29.44
CA LEU A 448 -34.99 -19.00 -29.24
C LEU A 448 -36.10 -18.31 -28.44
N TRP A 449 -37.33 -18.77 -28.57
CA TRP A 449 -38.51 -18.11 -28.04
C TRP A 449 -38.91 -18.59 -26.64
N ASP A 450 -38.69 -19.86 -26.32
CA ASP A 450 -39.06 -20.46 -25.04
C ASP A 450 -37.95 -20.55 -24.01
N ARG A 451 -36.68 -20.43 -24.41
CA ARG A 451 -35.54 -20.48 -23.46
C ARG A 451 -35.17 -19.10 -22.97
N ARG A 452 -35.49 -18.86 -21.73
CA ARG A 452 -35.05 -17.71 -20.96
C ARG A 452 -33.73 -18.04 -20.30
N TRP A 453 -32.92 -17.01 -20.07
CA TRP A 453 -31.72 -17.17 -19.28
C TRP A 453 -32.06 -17.68 -17.88
N SER A 454 -31.34 -18.70 -17.44
CA SER A 454 -31.32 -19.14 -16.05
C SER A 454 -30.52 -18.13 -15.20
N TRP A 455 -30.71 -18.20 -13.93
CA TRP A 455 -29.96 -17.32 -13.01
C TRP A 455 -28.44 -17.46 -13.18
N LEU A 456 -27.93 -18.65 -13.49
CA LEU A 456 -26.49 -18.90 -13.70
C LEU A 456 -25.96 -18.19 -14.95
N ASN A 457 -26.78 -18.05 -16.00
CA ASN A 457 -26.35 -17.42 -17.25
C ASN A 457 -26.01 -15.93 -17.08
N TYR A 458 -26.62 -15.23 -16.12
CA TYR A 458 -26.25 -13.82 -15.83
C TYR A 458 -24.87 -13.71 -15.17
N PHE A 459 -24.51 -14.68 -14.35
CA PHE A 459 -23.16 -14.74 -13.76
C PHE A 459 -22.12 -15.12 -14.80
N ASP A 460 -22.39 -16.10 -15.61
CA ASP A 460 -21.53 -16.50 -16.74
C ASP A 460 -21.33 -15.35 -17.72
N PHE A 461 -22.40 -14.66 -18.09
CA PHE A 461 -22.34 -13.48 -18.95
C PHE A 461 -21.50 -12.35 -18.36
N SER A 462 -21.72 -12.01 -17.09
CA SER A 462 -20.94 -11.00 -16.40
C SER A 462 -19.47 -11.40 -16.30
N PHE A 463 -19.20 -12.66 -15.95
CA PHE A 463 -17.85 -13.20 -15.86
C PHE A 463 -17.12 -13.13 -17.21
N ASN A 464 -17.77 -13.59 -18.27
CA ASN A 464 -17.21 -13.57 -19.63
C ASN A 464 -16.97 -12.16 -20.14
N ASN A 465 -17.87 -11.20 -19.89
CA ASN A 465 -17.68 -9.81 -20.27
C ASN A 465 -16.54 -9.13 -19.50
N PHE A 466 -16.40 -9.47 -18.23
CA PHE A 466 -15.40 -8.84 -17.36
C PHE A 466 -14.00 -9.41 -17.58
N LEU A 467 -13.87 -10.73 -17.73
CA LEU A 467 -12.59 -11.43 -17.90
C LEU A 467 -12.30 -11.82 -19.35
N ARG A 468 -12.78 -11.07 -20.31
CA ARG A 468 -12.63 -11.37 -21.72
C ARG A 468 -11.17 -11.43 -22.17
N PHE A 469 -10.60 -12.63 -22.15
CA PHE A 469 -9.33 -12.94 -22.78
C PHE A 469 -9.55 -13.26 -24.26
N GLY A 470 -9.14 -12.34 -25.13
CA GLY A 470 -9.04 -12.60 -26.56
C GLY A 470 -10.32 -12.41 -27.38
N PHE A 471 -10.15 -12.56 -28.67
CA PHE A 471 -11.10 -12.30 -29.75
C PHE A 471 -12.26 -13.29 -29.85
N ASN A 472 -12.65 -13.95 -28.80
CA ASN A 472 -13.79 -14.83 -28.85
C ASN A 472 -15.06 -14.00 -29.04
N ASP A 473 -15.62 -14.15 -30.23
CA ASP A 473 -16.85 -13.57 -30.74
C ASP A 473 -18.06 -13.84 -29.83
N ILE A 474 -18.10 -13.26 -28.65
CA ILE A 474 -19.37 -12.86 -28.08
C ILE A 474 -19.71 -11.55 -28.80
N ARG A 475 -20.00 -11.63 -30.07
CA ARG A 475 -20.80 -10.61 -30.69
C ARG A 475 -22.15 -10.71 -30.02
N LEU A 476 -22.35 -9.88 -29.01
CA LEU A 476 -23.66 -9.42 -28.68
C LEU A 476 -24.21 -8.97 -30.02
N ARG A 477 -25.09 -9.76 -30.61
CA ARG A 477 -25.81 -9.30 -31.77
C ARG A 477 -26.68 -8.18 -31.26
N ASP A 478 -26.24 -6.95 -31.51
CA ASP A 478 -26.92 -5.71 -31.15
C ASP A 478 -28.40 -5.69 -31.55
N GLN A 479 -28.82 -6.64 -32.38
CA GLN A 479 -30.18 -6.85 -32.82
C GLN A 479 -31.17 -7.18 -31.69
N TYR A 480 -30.67 -7.74 -30.55
CA TYR A 480 -31.55 -8.24 -29.50
C TYR A 480 -31.43 -7.48 -28.17
N LEU A 481 -30.36 -6.73 -27.97
CA LEU A 481 -30.18 -5.91 -26.78
C LEU A 481 -30.53 -4.45 -27.05
N PRO A 482 -31.25 -3.78 -26.15
CA PRO A 482 -31.43 -2.33 -26.24
C PRO A 482 -30.06 -1.62 -26.18
N ASN A 483 -29.86 -0.52 -26.97
CA ASN A 483 -28.60 0.20 -27.05
C ASN A 483 -28.03 0.62 -25.66
N LEU A 484 -28.93 0.93 -24.71
CA LEU A 484 -28.50 1.28 -23.34
C LEU A 484 -27.99 0.07 -22.57
N VAL A 485 -28.49 -1.13 -22.82
CA VAL A 485 -27.97 -2.38 -22.25
C VAL A 485 -26.62 -2.71 -22.87
N THR A 486 -26.48 -2.51 -24.19
CA THR A 486 -25.19 -2.62 -24.88
C THR A 486 -24.16 -1.65 -24.27
N GLY A 487 -24.57 -0.41 -24.00
CA GLY A 487 -23.72 0.57 -23.31
C GLY A 487 -23.28 0.09 -21.91
N LEU A 488 -24.16 -0.58 -21.17
CA LEU A 488 -23.83 -1.18 -19.87
C LEU A 488 -22.81 -2.32 -19.99
N VAL A 489 -22.96 -3.16 -21.02
CA VAL A 489 -22.00 -4.24 -21.33
C VAL A 489 -20.63 -3.66 -21.69
N TRP A 490 -20.59 -2.63 -22.53
CA TRP A 490 -19.34 -1.96 -22.90
C TRP A 490 -18.66 -1.31 -21.70
N TYR A 491 -19.44 -0.75 -20.80
CA TYR A 491 -18.91 -0.20 -19.56
C TYR A 491 -18.27 -1.29 -18.69
N GLN A 492 -18.96 -2.42 -18.47
CA GLN A 492 -18.40 -3.55 -17.74
C GLN A 492 -17.12 -4.08 -18.41
N TRP A 493 -17.13 -4.20 -19.75
CA TRP A 493 -15.97 -4.65 -20.51
C TRP A 493 -14.76 -3.72 -20.35
N SER A 494 -14.98 -2.40 -20.38
CA SER A 494 -13.90 -1.43 -20.16
C SER A 494 -13.29 -1.54 -18.76
N LEU A 495 -14.13 -1.73 -17.74
CA LEU A 495 -13.65 -2.01 -16.37
C LEU A 495 -12.89 -3.33 -16.29
N GLY A 496 -13.36 -4.35 -16.99
CA GLY A 496 -12.70 -5.66 -17.08
C GLY A 496 -11.33 -5.58 -17.74
N THR A 497 -11.18 -4.80 -18.79
CA THR A 497 -9.88 -4.57 -19.45
C THR A 497 -8.89 -3.92 -18.51
N LEU A 498 -9.31 -2.87 -17.78
CA LEU A 498 -8.47 -2.24 -16.75
C LEU A 498 -8.13 -3.21 -15.62
N TYR A 499 -9.11 -4.01 -15.18
CA TYR A 499 -8.91 -5.03 -14.16
C TYR A 499 -7.87 -6.07 -14.58
N ILE A 500 -7.97 -6.60 -15.81
CA ILE A 500 -7.02 -7.58 -16.35
C ILE A 500 -5.61 -6.98 -16.41
N ALA A 501 -5.47 -5.75 -16.88
CA ALA A 501 -4.18 -5.06 -16.90
C ALA A 501 -3.59 -4.94 -15.48
N LEU A 502 -4.40 -4.55 -14.49
CA LEU A 502 -3.97 -4.48 -13.09
C LEU A 502 -3.65 -5.87 -12.51
N LEU A 503 -4.42 -6.90 -12.87
CA LEU A 503 -4.19 -8.27 -12.43
C LEU A 503 -2.86 -8.82 -12.96
N LEU A 504 -2.61 -8.67 -14.26
CA LEU A 504 -1.36 -9.10 -14.90
C LEU A 504 -0.15 -8.35 -14.32
N TRP A 505 -0.29 -7.03 -14.13
CA TRP A 505 0.74 -6.23 -13.48
C TRP A 505 1.01 -6.70 -12.03
N THR A 506 -0.03 -7.03 -11.27
CA THR A 506 0.11 -7.55 -9.90
C THR A 506 0.77 -8.93 -9.90
N LEU A 507 0.37 -9.82 -10.80
CA LEU A 507 0.97 -11.15 -10.94
C LEU A 507 2.45 -11.06 -11.28
N SER A 508 2.84 -10.18 -12.21
CA SER A 508 4.24 -9.98 -12.60
C SER A 508 5.12 -9.49 -11.43
N ARG A 509 4.52 -8.83 -10.44
CA ARG A 509 5.23 -8.31 -9.26
C ARG A 509 5.23 -9.23 -8.05
N THR A 510 4.24 -10.12 -7.97
CA THR A 510 4.06 -10.99 -6.80
C THR A 510 4.62 -12.39 -6.99
N ILE A 511 4.71 -12.86 -8.23
CA ILE A 511 5.22 -14.21 -8.54
C ILE A 511 6.65 -14.08 -9.08
N PRO A 512 7.66 -14.65 -8.36
CA PRO A 512 9.03 -14.72 -8.85
C PRO A 512 9.09 -15.45 -10.20
N GLY A 513 9.80 -14.90 -11.18
CA GLY A 513 9.95 -15.51 -12.50
C GLY A 513 8.83 -15.23 -13.52
N LEU A 514 7.69 -14.71 -13.11
CA LEU A 514 6.59 -14.34 -14.00
C LEU A 514 6.75 -12.88 -14.50
N ASN A 515 7.90 -12.59 -15.11
CA ASN A 515 8.16 -11.24 -15.62
C ASN A 515 7.51 -11.08 -17.00
N LEU A 516 6.16 -11.00 -17.02
CA LEU A 516 5.36 -10.87 -18.25
C LEU A 516 5.77 -9.66 -19.10
N LEU A 517 6.38 -8.64 -18.51
CA LEU A 517 6.89 -7.47 -19.23
C LEU A 517 8.09 -7.82 -20.17
N ILE A 518 8.76 -8.95 -19.97
CA ILE A 518 9.85 -9.39 -20.86
C ILE A 518 9.29 -9.93 -22.17
N TYR A 519 8.05 -10.46 -22.15
CA TYR A 519 7.42 -11.05 -23.34
C TYR A 519 6.67 -10.04 -24.21
N PHE A 520 6.54 -8.79 -23.77
CA PHE A 520 5.90 -7.70 -24.51
C PHE A 520 6.89 -6.68 -25.09
N LYS A 521 8.19 -7.04 -25.17
CA LYS A 521 9.19 -6.26 -25.89
C LYS A 521 9.23 -6.63 -27.35
#